data_5ecd61b4b72e34c9e5d9bcdaf6041e39
#
_entry.id   5ecd61b4b72e34c9e5d9bcdaf6041e39
#
_cell.length_a   1.000
_cell.length_b   1.000
_cell.length_c   1.000
_cell.angle_alpha   90.00
_cell.angle_beta   90.00
_cell.angle_gamma   90.00
#
_symmetry.space_group_name_H-M   'P 1'
#
loop_
_entity.id
_entity.type
_entity.pdbx_description
1 polymer ?
#
loop_
_entity_poly.entity_id
_entity_poly.type
_entity_poly.pdbx_seq_one_letter_code
_entity_poly.pdbx_strand_id
1 'polypeptide(L)'
;MLPDWLPSPLPLAGSSYKNDIATLHELFTRDFVDAAPAVIEGFNILVNNRTDPAWNHEYTYGFTHMITRGEGDRSIDYDRARKLPWVRAILENYTSPEVTAFWYSKPKTDRLYLWLQEFDFVVILTPLIGKRASSTSDRIIVTAYNIDSGRQYKLEKMLKKASRIL
;
A
#
# COMPACT_ATOMS: atom_id res chain seq x y z
N MET A 1 -7.06 -14.76 14.06
CA MET A 1 -8.22 -13.83 14.19
C MET A 1 -7.75 -12.47 13.73
N LEU A 2 -8.54 -11.75 12.92
CA LEU A 2 -8.17 -10.38 12.50
C LEU A 2 -8.22 -9.45 13.70
N PRO A 3 -7.27 -8.50 13.83
CA PRO A 3 -7.40 -7.39 14.76
C PRO A 3 -8.71 -6.64 14.59
N ASP A 4 -9.30 -6.11 15.64
CA ASP A 4 -10.59 -5.42 15.59
C ASP A 4 -10.61 -4.21 14.65
N TRP A 5 -9.45 -3.58 14.48
CA TRP A 5 -9.28 -2.43 13.58
C TRP A 5 -9.11 -2.80 12.09
N LEU A 6 -8.84 -4.08 11.80
CA LEU A 6 -8.56 -4.54 10.43
C LEU A 6 -9.85 -5.05 9.77
N PRO A 7 -10.34 -4.43 8.68
CA PRO A 7 -11.56 -4.85 8.03
C PRO A 7 -11.42 -6.23 7.39
N SER A 8 -12.53 -6.92 7.21
CA SER A 8 -12.55 -8.16 6.43
C SER A 8 -12.12 -7.90 4.99
N PRO A 9 -11.43 -8.84 4.34
CA PRO A 9 -11.16 -8.75 2.92
C PRO A 9 -12.44 -8.60 2.09
N LEU A 10 -12.35 -7.89 0.97
CA LEU A 10 -13.49 -7.71 0.06
C LEU A 10 -13.94 -9.03 -0.54
N PRO A 11 -15.26 -9.30 -0.59
CA PRO A 11 -15.81 -10.53 -1.16
C PRO A 11 -15.88 -10.47 -2.70
N LEU A 12 -14.74 -10.20 -3.36
CA LEU A 12 -14.67 -10.18 -4.82
C LEU A 12 -14.76 -11.60 -5.35
N ALA A 13 -15.76 -11.86 -6.20
CA ALA A 13 -16.00 -13.19 -6.74
C ALA A 13 -15.12 -13.56 -7.94
N GLY A 14 -14.54 -12.57 -8.62
CA GLY A 14 -13.81 -12.79 -9.87
C GLY A 14 -14.70 -13.14 -11.07
N SER A 15 -16.03 -13.13 -10.89
CA SER A 15 -17.00 -13.48 -11.93
C SER A 15 -17.28 -12.32 -12.91
N SER A 16 -17.02 -11.10 -12.51
CA SER A 16 -17.17 -9.89 -13.34
C SER A 16 -16.04 -8.92 -13.09
N TYR A 17 -15.04 -8.97 -13.94
CA TYR A 17 -13.88 -8.08 -13.91
C TYR A 17 -14.27 -6.60 -13.87
N LYS A 18 -15.24 -6.19 -14.70
CA LYS A 18 -15.71 -4.80 -14.75
C LYS A 18 -16.34 -4.35 -13.43
N ASN A 19 -17.13 -5.19 -12.81
CA ASN A 19 -17.79 -4.89 -11.54
C ASN A 19 -16.76 -4.87 -10.40
N ASP A 20 -15.81 -5.80 -10.41
CA ASP A 20 -14.75 -5.86 -9.40
C ASP A 20 -13.86 -4.61 -9.44
N ILE A 21 -13.46 -4.15 -10.64
CA ILE A 21 -12.71 -2.89 -10.78
C ILE A 21 -13.52 -1.70 -10.30
N ALA A 22 -14.80 -1.61 -10.63
CA ALA A 22 -15.66 -0.51 -10.19
C ALA A 22 -15.76 -0.47 -8.65
N THR A 23 -15.95 -1.62 -8.01
CA THR A 23 -15.98 -1.75 -6.55
C THR A 23 -14.64 -1.33 -5.92
N LEU A 24 -13.54 -1.80 -6.47
CA LEU A 24 -12.20 -1.45 -5.99
C LEU A 24 -11.88 0.04 -6.15
N HIS A 25 -12.25 0.62 -7.28
CA HIS A 25 -12.01 2.03 -7.55
C HIS A 25 -12.86 2.94 -6.65
N GLU A 26 -14.11 2.58 -6.38
CA GLU A 26 -14.97 3.29 -5.42
C GLU A 26 -14.35 3.29 -4.02
N LEU A 27 -13.88 2.13 -3.56
CA LEU A 27 -13.19 2.02 -2.28
C LEU A 27 -11.91 2.86 -2.22
N PHE A 28 -11.08 2.79 -3.27
CA PHE A 28 -9.87 3.58 -3.37
C PHE A 28 -10.16 5.07 -3.33
N THR A 29 -11.18 5.53 -4.06
CA THR A 29 -11.61 6.92 -4.07
C THR A 29 -12.04 7.37 -2.67
N ARG A 30 -12.86 6.58 -1.99
CA ARG A 30 -13.29 6.85 -0.61
C ARG A 30 -12.08 7.01 0.33
N ASP A 31 -11.11 6.10 0.26
CA ASP A 31 -10.03 5.99 1.24
C ASP A 31 -8.85 6.94 0.96
N PHE A 32 -8.60 7.29 -0.30
CA PHE A 32 -7.39 8.02 -0.71
C PHE A 32 -7.62 9.30 -1.50
N VAL A 33 -8.83 9.55 -1.98
CA VAL A 33 -9.17 10.77 -2.73
C VAL A 33 -10.08 11.67 -1.89
N ASP A 34 -11.19 11.14 -1.40
CA ASP A 34 -12.21 11.90 -0.68
C ASP A 34 -11.84 12.08 0.80
N ALA A 35 -11.21 11.11 1.42
CA ALA A 35 -10.78 11.20 2.80
C ALA A 35 -9.53 12.08 2.94
N ALA A 36 -9.40 12.73 4.09
CA ALA A 36 -8.16 13.41 4.47
C ALA A 36 -6.99 12.40 4.46
N PRO A 37 -5.76 12.82 4.08
CA PRO A 37 -4.60 11.95 4.12
C PRO A 37 -4.39 11.33 5.51
N ALA A 38 -4.00 10.06 5.55
CA ALA A 38 -3.46 9.47 6.77
C ALA A 38 -2.16 10.17 7.13
N VAL A 39 -1.83 10.21 8.42
CA VAL A 39 -0.63 10.87 8.94
C VAL A 39 0.23 9.86 9.69
N ILE A 40 1.51 9.75 9.32
CA ILE A 40 2.49 8.92 10.01
C ILE A 40 3.67 9.80 10.40
N GLU A 41 3.99 9.88 11.68
CA GLU A 41 5.05 10.73 12.22
C GLU A 41 4.96 12.20 11.78
N GLY A 42 3.75 12.73 11.66
CA GLY A 42 3.49 14.10 11.21
C GLY A 42 3.54 14.32 9.70
N PHE A 43 3.76 13.27 8.90
CA PHE A 43 3.81 13.34 7.45
C PHE A 43 2.49 12.87 6.83
N ASN A 44 1.98 13.64 5.87
CA ASN A 44 0.84 13.23 5.08
C ASN A 44 1.21 12.06 4.16
N ILE A 45 0.35 11.07 4.10
CA ILE A 45 0.52 9.92 3.21
C ILE A 45 -0.34 10.10 1.98
N LEU A 46 0.31 10.25 0.84
CA LEU A 46 -0.30 10.51 -0.45
C LEU A 46 -0.24 9.27 -1.35
N VAL A 47 -1.02 9.29 -2.41
CA VAL A 47 -0.98 8.28 -3.49
C VAL A 47 -0.50 8.92 -4.79
N ASN A 48 0.08 8.12 -5.68
CA ASN A 48 0.47 8.57 -6.99
C ASN A 48 -0.78 8.81 -7.86
N ASN A 49 -1.09 10.08 -8.13
CA ASN A 49 -2.28 10.50 -8.88
C ASN A 49 -2.05 10.67 -10.39
N ARG A 50 -0.88 10.29 -10.91
CA ARG A 50 -0.63 10.25 -12.35
C ARG A 50 -1.43 9.12 -12.96
N THR A 51 -2.02 9.37 -14.14
CA THR A 51 -2.77 8.35 -14.87
C THR A 51 -1.84 7.26 -15.40
N ASP A 52 -2.32 6.03 -15.37
CA ASP A 52 -1.57 4.85 -15.81
C ASP A 52 -1.85 4.54 -17.28
N PRO A 53 -0.86 4.67 -18.19
CA PRO A 53 -1.04 4.38 -19.62
C PRO A 53 -1.42 2.91 -19.89
N ALA A 54 -1.00 1.98 -19.05
CA ALA A 54 -1.36 0.56 -19.18
C ALA A 54 -2.87 0.32 -19.02
N TRP A 55 -3.60 1.30 -18.48
CA TRP A 55 -5.04 1.29 -18.28
C TRP A 55 -5.73 2.41 -19.08
N ASN A 56 -5.19 2.75 -20.26
CA ASN A 56 -5.70 3.81 -21.14
C ASN A 56 -5.93 5.16 -20.44
N HIS A 57 -5.10 5.48 -19.44
CA HIS A 57 -5.22 6.67 -18.60
C HIS A 57 -6.55 6.81 -17.83
N GLU A 58 -7.32 5.71 -17.71
CA GLU A 58 -8.60 5.69 -17.01
C GLU A 58 -8.43 5.70 -15.48
N TYR A 59 -7.33 5.09 -15.00
CA TYR A 59 -7.01 4.98 -13.58
C TYR A 59 -5.61 5.54 -13.26
N THR A 60 -5.36 5.83 -12.00
CA THR A 60 -4.07 6.33 -11.54
C THR A 60 -3.12 5.20 -11.17
N TYR A 61 -1.81 5.46 -11.22
CA TYR A 61 -0.79 4.52 -10.74
C TYR A 61 -1.00 4.12 -9.28
N GLY A 62 -1.42 5.06 -8.42
CA GLY A 62 -1.72 4.77 -7.02
C GLY A 62 -2.76 3.67 -6.87
N PHE A 63 -3.81 3.70 -7.67
CA PHE A 63 -4.85 2.67 -7.68
C PHE A 63 -4.35 1.37 -8.30
N THR A 64 -3.85 1.43 -9.52
CA THR A 64 -3.50 0.21 -10.27
C THR A 64 -2.41 -0.60 -9.59
N HIS A 65 -1.42 0.05 -8.96
CA HIS A 65 -0.34 -0.64 -8.24
C HIS A 65 -0.79 -1.32 -6.94
N MET A 66 -1.94 -0.93 -6.38
CA MET A 66 -2.49 -1.59 -5.19
C MET A 66 -3.30 -2.83 -5.51
N ILE A 67 -3.73 -3.01 -6.76
CA ILE A 67 -4.62 -4.11 -7.14
C ILE A 67 -4.04 -5.05 -8.20
N THR A 68 -2.89 -4.71 -8.78
CA THR A 68 -2.26 -5.51 -9.86
C THR A 68 -0.88 -6.00 -9.48
N ARG A 69 -0.40 -7.00 -10.20
CA ARG A 69 0.95 -7.57 -10.07
C ARG A 69 1.65 -7.58 -11.42
N GLY A 70 2.97 -7.45 -11.40
CA GLY A 70 3.83 -7.59 -12.57
C GLY A 70 4.09 -6.29 -13.33
N GLU A 71 4.85 -6.41 -14.41
CA GLU A 71 5.16 -5.36 -15.38
C GLU A 71 4.47 -5.68 -16.72
N GLY A 72 4.13 -4.65 -17.50
CA GLY A 72 3.44 -4.84 -18.78
C GLY A 72 1.92 -5.01 -18.63
N ASP A 73 1.37 -6.06 -19.21
CA ASP A 73 -0.07 -6.38 -19.10
C ASP A 73 -0.43 -6.73 -17.65
N ARG A 74 -0.86 -5.72 -16.91
CA ARG A 74 -1.24 -5.85 -15.51
C ARG A 74 -2.67 -6.37 -15.40
N SER A 75 -2.81 -7.56 -14.87
CA SER A 75 -4.11 -8.11 -14.46
C SER A 75 -4.35 -7.88 -12.96
N ILE A 76 -5.61 -7.93 -12.55
CA ILE A 76 -5.96 -7.89 -11.13
C ILE A 76 -5.31 -9.09 -10.42
N ASP A 77 -4.57 -8.81 -9.37
CA ASP A 77 -4.16 -9.78 -8.37
C ASP A 77 -5.26 -9.81 -7.29
N TYR A 78 -6.14 -10.79 -7.36
CA TYR A 78 -7.31 -10.86 -6.48
C TYR A 78 -6.95 -11.04 -5.01
N ASP A 79 -5.87 -11.73 -4.69
CA ASP A 79 -5.42 -11.86 -3.30
C ASP A 79 -4.99 -10.51 -2.73
N ARG A 80 -4.34 -9.70 -3.54
CA ARG A 80 -3.97 -8.33 -3.21
C ARG A 80 -5.20 -7.42 -3.19
N ALA A 81 -6.01 -7.46 -4.24
CA ALA A 81 -7.16 -6.58 -4.42
C ALA A 81 -8.21 -6.72 -3.31
N ARG A 82 -8.48 -7.95 -2.85
CA ARG A 82 -9.39 -8.19 -1.71
C ARG A 82 -8.92 -7.50 -0.43
N LYS A 83 -7.62 -7.24 -0.28
CA LYS A 83 -7.01 -6.58 0.88
C LYS A 83 -6.81 -5.08 0.68
N LEU A 84 -7.36 -4.48 -0.38
CA LEU A 84 -7.28 -3.03 -0.58
C LEU A 84 -7.74 -2.23 0.66
N PRO A 85 -8.82 -2.61 1.38
CA PRO A 85 -9.23 -1.91 2.60
C PRO A 85 -8.17 -1.94 3.72
N TRP A 86 -7.28 -2.91 3.70
CA TRP A 86 -6.22 -3.04 4.70
C TRP A 86 -5.19 -1.93 4.61
N VAL A 87 -4.98 -1.39 3.40
CA VAL A 87 -3.96 -0.35 3.20
C VAL A 87 -4.27 0.85 4.09
N ARG A 88 -5.47 1.42 4.00
CA ARG A 88 -5.87 2.55 4.85
C ARG A 88 -5.85 2.20 6.33
N ALA A 89 -6.38 1.04 6.68
CA ALA A 89 -6.42 0.58 8.07
C ALA A 89 -5.02 0.45 8.69
N ILE A 90 -4.05 -0.10 7.95
CA ILE A 90 -2.65 -0.21 8.41
C ILE A 90 -2.01 1.17 8.58
N LEU A 91 -2.25 2.10 7.65
CA LEU A 91 -1.73 3.47 7.78
C LEU A 91 -2.24 4.16 9.06
N GLU A 92 -3.50 3.99 9.39
CA GLU A 92 -4.13 4.59 10.57
C GLU A 92 -3.74 3.90 11.88
N ASN A 93 -3.31 2.64 11.80
CA ASN A 93 -2.93 1.81 12.96
C ASN A 93 -1.46 1.39 12.93
N TYR A 94 -0.58 2.19 12.34
CA TYR A 94 0.84 1.83 12.17
C TYR A 94 1.59 1.65 13.51
N THR A 95 1.08 2.18 14.59
CA THR A 95 1.65 2.01 15.95
C THR A 95 1.06 0.81 16.70
N SER A 96 0.12 0.10 16.09
CA SER A 96 -0.46 -1.11 16.68
C SER A 96 0.59 -2.22 16.81
N PRO A 97 0.58 -3.04 17.89
CA PRO A 97 1.55 -4.10 18.10
C PRO A 97 1.57 -5.16 16.99
N GLU A 98 0.48 -5.28 16.22
CA GLU A 98 0.38 -6.19 15.09
C GLU A 98 1.13 -5.69 13.85
N VAL A 99 1.48 -4.39 13.81
CA VAL A 99 2.20 -3.79 12.68
C VAL A 99 3.67 -3.59 13.05
N THR A 100 4.55 -4.25 12.34
CA THR A 100 5.99 -4.00 12.43
C THR A 100 6.36 -2.90 11.46
N ALA A 101 6.62 -1.70 11.98
CA ALA A 101 6.97 -0.53 11.18
C ALA A 101 8.46 -0.22 11.26
N PHE A 102 9.16 -0.19 10.12
CA PHE A 102 10.59 0.07 10.09
C PHE A 102 11.05 0.77 8.83
N TRP A 103 12.09 1.60 8.97
CA TRP A 103 12.80 2.24 7.88
C TRP A 103 13.95 1.38 7.39
N TYR A 104 14.05 1.24 6.08
CA TYR A 104 15.16 0.56 5.43
C TYR A 104 15.75 1.45 4.34
N SER A 105 17.05 1.71 4.46
CA SER A 105 17.78 2.53 3.49
C SER A 105 18.13 1.75 2.24
N LYS A 106 17.78 2.29 1.10
CA LYS A 106 18.18 1.81 -0.23
C LYS A 106 19.11 2.83 -0.91
N PRO A 107 19.92 2.43 -1.91
CA PRO A 107 20.89 3.32 -2.53
C PRO A 107 20.34 4.65 -3.06
N LYS A 108 19.06 4.68 -3.48
CA LYS A 108 18.43 5.88 -4.06
C LYS A 108 17.40 6.53 -3.15
N THR A 109 16.88 5.84 -2.17
CA THR A 109 15.82 6.35 -1.30
C THR A 109 15.59 5.45 -0.11
N ASP A 110 15.18 6.05 1.00
CA ASP A 110 14.69 5.32 2.15
C ASP A 110 13.25 4.85 1.93
N ARG A 111 12.89 3.73 2.52
CA ARG A 111 11.53 3.20 2.49
C ARG A 111 11.06 2.84 3.88
N LEU A 112 9.84 3.22 4.18
CA LEU A 112 9.11 2.78 5.38
C LEU A 112 8.28 1.57 5.01
N TYR A 113 8.49 0.48 5.73
CA TYR A 113 7.73 -0.76 5.63
C TYR A 113 6.77 -0.83 6.80
N LEU A 114 5.50 -1.01 6.51
CA LEU A 114 4.45 -1.31 7.49
C LEU A 114 4.02 -2.76 7.26
N TRP A 115 4.57 -3.66 8.03
CA TRP A 115 4.40 -5.10 7.83
C TRP A 115 3.44 -5.68 8.85
N LEU A 116 2.29 -6.13 8.36
CA LEU A 116 1.32 -6.90 9.11
C LEU A 116 1.76 -8.37 9.08
N GLN A 117 2.67 -8.72 10.00
CA GLN A 117 3.48 -9.93 9.94
C GLN A 117 2.65 -11.22 9.98
N GLU A 118 1.64 -11.29 10.86
CA GLU A 118 0.79 -12.48 11.02
C GLU A 118 0.00 -12.81 9.74
N PHE A 119 -0.26 -11.81 8.89
CA PHE A 119 -1.08 -11.96 7.68
C PHE A 119 -0.28 -11.81 6.39
N ASP A 120 1.04 -11.76 6.48
CA ASP A 120 1.93 -11.64 5.32
C ASP A 120 1.56 -10.51 4.35
N PHE A 121 1.19 -9.35 4.89
CA PHE A 121 0.84 -8.19 4.09
C PHE A 121 1.70 -6.99 4.45
N VAL A 122 2.19 -6.25 3.44
CA VAL A 122 3.05 -5.10 3.64
C VAL A 122 2.61 -3.90 2.82
N VAL A 123 2.66 -2.72 3.44
CA VAL A 123 2.52 -1.42 2.78
C VAL A 123 3.89 -0.75 2.78
N ILE A 124 4.33 -0.23 1.64
CA ILE A 124 5.64 0.40 1.46
C ILE A 124 5.45 1.85 1.08
N LEU A 125 6.09 2.73 1.84
CA LEU A 125 6.09 4.17 1.65
C LEU A 125 7.50 4.69 1.34
N THR A 126 7.58 5.82 0.65
CA THR A 126 8.82 6.55 0.44
C THR A 126 8.58 8.05 0.65
N PRO A 127 9.59 8.83 1.06
CA PRO A 127 9.49 10.28 1.05
C PRO A 127 9.18 10.79 -0.35
N LEU A 128 8.28 11.76 -0.46
CA LEU A 128 8.00 12.43 -1.72
C LEU A 128 9.15 13.42 -2.00
N ILE A 129 9.96 13.12 -3.03
CA ILE A 129 11.13 13.91 -3.41
C ILE A 129 10.88 14.56 -4.76
N GLY A 130 11.25 15.83 -4.92
CA GLY A 130 11.24 16.54 -6.19
C GLY A 130 10.38 17.80 -6.23
N LYS A 131 10.21 18.38 -7.43
CA LYS A 131 9.54 19.69 -7.66
C LYS A 131 8.07 19.75 -7.23
N ARG A 132 7.46 18.60 -6.90
CA ARG A 132 6.07 18.49 -6.44
C ARG A 132 5.95 18.28 -4.94
N ALA A 133 7.06 18.07 -4.24
CA ALA A 133 7.07 18.10 -2.79
C ALA A 133 6.88 19.55 -2.36
N SER A 134 5.67 19.94 -2.06
CA SER A 134 5.36 21.25 -1.50
C SER A 134 5.92 21.41 -0.08
N SER A 135 6.33 20.31 0.53
CA SER A 135 7.02 20.28 1.81
C SER A 135 7.83 18.98 1.94
N THR A 136 8.84 18.99 2.82
CA THR A 136 9.54 17.79 3.27
C THR A 136 8.66 16.87 4.11
N SER A 137 7.36 17.18 4.22
CA SER A 137 6.42 16.56 5.14
C SER A 137 5.48 15.54 4.50
N ASP A 138 5.67 15.20 3.23
CA ASP A 138 4.81 14.25 2.54
C ASP A 138 5.56 12.97 2.22
N ARG A 139 4.82 11.86 2.26
CA ARG A 139 5.28 10.54 1.83
C ARG A 139 4.27 9.98 0.83
N ILE A 140 4.71 9.08 -0.02
CA ILE A 140 3.87 8.46 -1.02
C ILE A 140 3.86 6.94 -0.85
N ILE A 141 2.69 6.32 -1.05
CA ILE A 141 2.58 4.87 -1.11
C ILE A 141 3.20 4.39 -2.41
N VAL A 142 4.22 3.55 -2.29
CA VAL A 142 4.87 2.90 -3.44
C VAL A 142 4.04 1.71 -3.90
N THR A 143 3.67 0.85 -2.95
CA THR A 143 2.90 -0.36 -3.21
C THR A 143 2.41 -0.99 -1.90
N ALA A 144 1.44 -1.89 -2.03
CA ALA A 144 0.99 -2.77 -0.97
C ALA A 144 0.75 -4.17 -1.55
N TYR A 145 1.22 -5.22 -0.90
CA TYR A 145 1.09 -6.56 -1.45
C TYR A 145 1.19 -7.67 -0.41
N ASN A 146 0.68 -8.86 -0.79
CA ASN A 146 0.92 -10.08 -0.04
C ASN A 146 2.36 -10.56 -0.23
N ILE A 147 2.98 -10.95 0.85
CA ILE A 147 4.30 -11.57 0.81
C ILE A 147 4.10 -13.03 0.43
N ASP A 148 4.73 -13.44 -0.67
CA ASP A 148 4.66 -14.83 -1.11
C ASP A 148 5.24 -15.77 -0.05
N SER A 149 4.64 -16.96 0.07
CA SER A 149 5.11 -18.01 0.97
C SER A 149 6.62 -18.26 0.80
N GLY A 150 7.34 -18.30 1.92
CA GLY A 150 8.79 -18.49 1.94
C GLY A 150 9.62 -17.24 1.64
N ARG A 151 8.98 -16.06 1.46
CA ARG A 151 9.69 -14.79 1.26
C ARG A 151 9.72 -13.87 2.47
N GLN A 152 9.07 -14.24 3.56
CA GLN A 152 9.09 -13.50 4.83
C GLN A 152 10.52 -13.24 5.32
N TYR A 153 11.42 -14.19 5.10
CA TYR A 153 12.83 -14.08 5.50
C TYR A 153 13.52 -12.84 4.91
N LYS A 154 13.06 -12.36 3.74
CA LYS A 154 13.62 -11.15 3.13
C LYS A 154 13.29 -9.92 3.96
N LEU A 155 12.04 -9.79 4.40
CA LEU A 155 11.62 -8.70 5.29
C LEU A 155 12.26 -8.81 6.67
N GLU A 156 12.37 -10.02 7.23
CA GLU A 156 13.10 -10.24 8.48
C GLU A 156 14.56 -9.81 8.39
N LYS A 157 15.23 -10.14 7.29
CA LYS A 157 16.61 -9.71 7.03
C LYS A 157 16.73 -8.19 6.88
N MET A 158 15.75 -7.56 6.25
CA MET A 158 15.70 -6.10 6.13
C MET A 158 15.42 -5.45 7.49
N LEU A 159 14.52 -6.00 8.29
CA LEU A 159 14.20 -5.53 9.64
C LEU A 159 15.44 -5.57 10.54
N LYS A 160 16.25 -6.65 10.48
CA LYS A 160 17.52 -6.75 11.22
C LYS A 160 18.53 -5.67 10.82
N LYS A 161 18.42 -5.11 9.64
CA LYS A 161 19.27 -4.03 9.11
C LYS A 161 18.53 -2.68 9.02
N ALA A 162 17.39 -2.58 9.69
CA ALA A 162 16.61 -1.35 9.69
C ALA A 162 17.43 -0.18 10.25
N SER A 163 17.31 0.99 9.59
CA SER A 163 17.92 2.22 10.11
C SER A 163 17.15 2.77 11.31
N ARG A 164 15.84 2.48 11.38
CA ARG A 164 14.99 2.87 12.51
C ARG A 164 13.74 1.99 12.56
N ILE A 165 13.31 1.63 13.75
CA ILE A 165 12.04 0.93 14.04
C ILE A 165 11.12 1.93 14.75
N LEU A 166 9.84 1.99 14.33
CA LEU A 166 8.84 2.87 14.93
C LEU A 166 8.15 2.22 16.12
#